data_0db37cf3737f640b26076b6796156d2b
#
_entry.id   0db37cf3737f640b26076b6796156d2b
#
_cell.length_a   1.000
_cell.length_b   1.000
_cell.length_c   1.000
_cell.angle_alpha   90.00
_cell.angle_beta   90.00
_cell.angle_gamma   90.00
#
_symmetry.space_group_name_H-M   'P 1'
#
loop_
_entity.id
_entity.type
_entity.pdbx_description
1 polymer ?
#
loop_
_entity_poly.entity_id
_entity_poly.type
_entity_poly.pdbx_seq_one_letter_code
_entity_poly.pdbx_strand_id
1 'polypeptide(L)'
;NTYSFQNHIEPFVEAFSEEQKIGSFTYTYQSILVFFFVIIASVFISKIVSFLASENKAVNVTEEKKSSTGSWILLVRITIISIGITFAFAIAGIPTDRLTVIIGALGVGIGFGLQALVNNLISGLIIAFEKPVNIDDIIEIGGQTGTMKSIGIRSSVVTTWDGADIIIPNGDILSQHMTNWTMGSAKRRYEIKVGVAYGTNLKLAKS
;
A
#
# COMPACT_ATOMS: atom_id res chain seq x y z
N ASN A 1 -59.68 -0.74 -9.48
CA ASN A 1 -58.68 0.34 -9.76
C ASN A 1 -57.22 -0.14 -9.95
N THR A 2 -56.89 -1.36 -9.54
CA THR A 2 -55.54 -1.94 -9.73
C THR A 2 -55.32 -2.41 -11.19
N TYR A 3 -56.35 -2.91 -11.82
CA TYR A 3 -56.30 -3.38 -13.24
C TYR A 3 -56.10 -2.24 -14.25
N SER A 4 -56.59 -1.03 -13.99
CA SER A 4 -56.43 0.12 -14.88
C SER A 4 -54.98 0.68 -14.84
N PHE A 5 -54.32 0.57 -13.70
CA PHE A 5 -52.96 1.05 -13.52
C PHE A 5 -51.94 0.12 -14.19
N GLN A 6 -52.15 -1.20 -14.12
CA GLN A 6 -51.28 -2.19 -14.78
C GLN A 6 -51.31 -2.05 -16.30
N ASN A 7 -52.49 -1.91 -16.93
CA ASN A 7 -52.63 -1.75 -18.39
C ASN A 7 -51.97 -0.48 -18.96
N HIS A 8 -51.67 0.53 -18.11
CA HIS A 8 -51.02 1.75 -18.57
C HIS A 8 -49.50 1.68 -18.38
N ILE A 9 -49.00 0.81 -17.48
CA ILE A 9 -47.59 0.68 -17.19
C ILE A 9 -46.92 -0.44 -17.98
N GLU A 10 -47.65 -1.53 -18.24
CA GLU A 10 -47.14 -2.68 -19.02
C GLU A 10 -46.49 -2.27 -20.34
N PRO A 11 -47.12 -1.45 -21.25
CA PRO A 11 -46.48 -1.06 -22.50
C PRO A 11 -45.20 -0.22 -22.31
N PHE A 12 -45.12 0.55 -21.22
CA PHE A 12 -43.89 1.27 -20.90
C PHE A 12 -42.78 0.33 -20.38
N VAL A 13 -43.13 -0.62 -19.52
CA VAL A 13 -42.17 -1.62 -19.00
C VAL A 13 -41.67 -2.51 -20.12
N GLU A 14 -42.56 -2.94 -21.03
CA GLU A 14 -42.18 -3.71 -22.23
C GLU A 14 -41.25 -2.92 -23.13
N ALA A 15 -41.54 -1.67 -23.44
CA ALA A 15 -40.69 -0.81 -24.28
C ALA A 15 -39.32 -0.55 -23.65
N PHE A 16 -39.24 -0.47 -22.31
CA PHE A 16 -37.96 -0.32 -21.60
C PHE A 16 -37.15 -1.62 -21.50
N SER A 17 -37.81 -2.77 -21.55
CA SER A 17 -37.20 -4.10 -21.46
C SER A 17 -36.89 -4.70 -22.84
N GLU A 18 -37.35 -4.05 -23.92
CA GLU A 18 -37.15 -4.52 -25.29
C GLU A 18 -35.67 -4.48 -25.66
N GLU A 19 -35.16 -5.62 -26.16
CA GLU A 19 -33.75 -5.73 -26.56
C GLU A 19 -33.50 -4.96 -27.86
N GLN A 20 -32.68 -3.94 -27.77
CA GLN A 20 -32.17 -3.19 -28.91
C GLN A 20 -30.80 -3.72 -29.32
N LYS A 21 -30.55 -3.81 -30.64
CA LYS A 21 -29.28 -4.30 -31.19
C LYS A 21 -28.55 -3.20 -31.95
N ILE A 22 -27.32 -2.92 -31.56
CA ILE A 22 -26.38 -2.08 -32.35
C ILE A 22 -25.16 -2.93 -32.66
N GLY A 23 -25.10 -3.42 -33.93
CA GLY A 23 -24.02 -4.34 -34.35
C GLY A 23 -24.08 -5.66 -33.59
N SER A 24 -23.04 -6.00 -32.84
CA SER A 24 -22.96 -7.20 -32.00
C SER A 24 -23.42 -6.98 -30.56
N PHE A 25 -23.87 -5.77 -30.21
CA PHE A 25 -24.28 -5.42 -28.85
C PHE A 25 -25.80 -5.45 -28.71
N THR A 26 -26.28 -6.18 -27.70
CA THR A 26 -27.67 -6.14 -27.25
C THR A 26 -27.73 -5.30 -25.99
N TYR A 27 -28.59 -4.30 -25.94
CA TYR A 27 -28.81 -3.46 -24.76
C TYR A 27 -30.30 -3.21 -24.58
N THR A 28 -30.72 -2.94 -23.37
CA THR A 28 -32.07 -2.48 -23.05
C THR A 28 -32.00 -1.06 -22.48
N TYR A 29 -33.05 -0.27 -22.64
CA TYR A 29 -33.10 1.05 -21.99
C TYR A 29 -32.99 0.93 -20.48
N GLN A 30 -33.51 -0.16 -19.91
CA GLN A 30 -33.34 -0.48 -18.48
C GLN A 30 -31.88 -0.65 -18.08
N SER A 31 -31.06 -1.37 -18.86
CA SER A 31 -29.65 -1.57 -18.55
C SER A 31 -28.86 -0.25 -18.57
N ILE A 32 -29.19 0.66 -19.48
CA ILE A 32 -28.60 2.00 -19.54
C ILE A 32 -28.93 2.81 -18.26
N LEU A 33 -30.21 2.79 -17.85
CA LEU A 33 -30.64 3.48 -16.62
C LEU A 33 -29.95 2.91 -15.39
N VAL A 34 -29.87 1.58 -15.26
CA VAL A 34 -29.18 0.91 -14.16
C VAL A 34 -27.70 1.25 -14.16
N PHE A 35 -27.05 1.30 -15.34
CA PHE A 35 -25.65 1.70 -15.46
C PHE A 35 -25.39 3.08 -14.86
N PHE A 36 -26.16 4.09 -15.28
CA PHE A 36 -26.00 5.43 -14.73
C PHE A 36 -26.36 5.52 -13.25
N PHE A 37 -27.39 4.80 -12.82
CA PHE A 37 -27.78 4.75 -11.41
C PHE A 37 -26.68 4.20 -10.53
N VAL A 38 -26.03 3.10 -10.94
CA VAL A 38 -24.92 2.50 -10.20
C VAL A 38 -23.72 3.44 -10.12
N ILE A 39 -23.40 4.15 -11.21
CA ILE A 39 -22.32 5.15 -11.21
C ILE A 39 -22.62 6.29 -10.22
N ILE A 40 -23.84 6.84 -10.29
CA ILE A 40 -24.26 7.93 -9.38
C ILE A 40 -24.22 7.46 -7.92
N ALA A 41 -24.73 6.25 -7.64
CA ALA A 41 -24.70 5.65 -6.33
C ALA A 41 -23.26 5.48 -5.83
N SER A 42 -22.35 5.01 -6.67
CA SER A 42 -20.93 4.84 -6.34
C SER A 42 -20.25 6.18 -6.00
N VAL A 43 -20.53 7.22 -6.77
CA VAL A 43 -20.02 8.58 -6.47
C VAL A 43 -20.60 9.10 -5.15
N PHE A 44 -21.87 8.83 -4.87
CA PHE A 44 -22.51 9.25 -3.63
C PHE A 44 -21.93 8.50 -2.42
N ILE A 45 -21.80 7.18 -2.53
CA ILE A 45 -21.13 6.34 -1.49
C ILE A 45 -19.71 6.81 -1.25
N SER A 46 -18.95 7.10 -2.31
CA SER A 46 -17.59 7.62 -2.23
C SER A 46 -17.53 8.95 -1.45
N LYS A 47 -18.50 9.85 -1.63
CA LYS A 47 -18.59 11.10 -0.87
C LYS A 47 -18.91 10.85 0.61
N ILE A 48 -19.86 9.96 0.91
CA ILE A 48 -20.22 9.59 2.28
C ILE A 48 -19.02 9.00 3.01
N VAL A 49 -18.37 8.01 2.42
CA VAL A 49 -17.20 7.35 3.03
C VAL A 49 -16.07 8.36 3.25
N SER A 50 -15.84 9.25 2.28
CA SER A 50 -14.84 10.32 2.41
C SER A 50 -15.17 11.30 3.53
N PHE A 51 -16.44 11.65 3.69
CA PHE A 51 -16.93 12.53 4.77
C PHE A 51 -16.72 11.87 6.14
N LEU A 52 -17.18 10.63 6.33
CA LEU A 52 -17.01 9.88 7.58
C LEU A 52 -15.54 9.67 7.93
N ALA A 53 -14.69 9.39 6.93
CA ALA A 53 -13.24 9.23 7.13
C ALA A 53 -12.55 10.54 7.52
N SER A 54 -13.09 11.71 7.10
CA SER A 54 -12.55 13.01 7.46
C SER A 54 -12.96 13.47 8.86
N GLU A 55 -14.18 13.16 9.28
CA GLU A 55 -14.77 13.64 10.55
C GLU A 55 -14.12 12.98 11.78
N ASN A 56 -13.81 11.68 11.70
CA ASN A 56 -13.15 10.95 12.79
C ASN A 56 -11.74 11.47 13.15
N LYS A 57 -11.14 12.33 12.33
CA LYS A 57 -9.80 12.90 12.56
C LYS A 57 -9.79 14.38 12.93
N ALA A 58 -10.93 15.07 12.87
CA ALA A 58 -11.00 16.52 13.12
C ALA A 58 -10.75 16.92 14.57
N VAL A 59 -10.76 15.97 15.52
CA VAL A 59 -10.75 16.27 16.97
C VAL A 59 -9.33 16.55 17.52
N ASN A 60 -8.23 16.15 16.83
CA ASN A 60 -6.88 16.22 17.41
C ASN A 60 -5.72 16.42 16.41
N VAL A 61 -5.81 17.30 15.41
CA VAL A 61 -4.71 17.41 14.42
C VAL A 61 -4.22 18.83 14.20
N THR A 62 -2.96 19.08 14.55
CA THR A 62 -2.13 20.23 14.12
C THR A 62 -2.02 20.30 12.59
N GLU A 63 -1.85 21.49 12.04
CA GLU A 63 -1.90 21.82 10.61
C GLU A 63 -1.03 20.94 9.68
N GLU A 64 0.12 20.49 10.13
CA GLU A 64 1.03 19.60 9.36
C GLU A 64 0.44 18.23 8.97
N LYS A 65 -0.49 17.69 9.76
CA LYS A 65 -1.14 16.39 9.52
C LYS A 65 -2.28 16.43 8.51
N LYS A 66 -2.76 17.64 8.15
CA LYS A 66 -3.89 17.84 7.25
C LYS A 66 -3.58 17.42 5.80
N SER A 67 -2.34 17.61 5.34
CA SER A 67 -1.89 17.25 3.99
C SER A 67 -1.91 15.73 3.72
N SER A 68 -1.46 14.92 4.68
CA SER A 68 -1.43 13.45 4.55
C SER A 68 -2.82 12.81 4.49
N THR A 69 -3.80 13.43 5.17
CA THR A 69 -5.18 12.91 5.23
C THR A 69 -5.90 13.08 3.88
N GLY A 70 -5.62 14.16 3.15
CA GLY A 70 -6.22 14.41 1.82
C GLY A 70 -5.84 13.36 0.78
N SER A 71 -4.58 12.94 0.77
CA SER A 71 -4.08 11.94 -0.19
C SER A 71 -4.68 10.55 0.02
N TRP A 72 -4.87 10.13 1.27
CA TRP A 72 -5.49 8.85 1.60
C TRP A 72 -6.98 8.81 1.21
N ILE A 73 -7.72 9.89 1.49
CA ILE A 73 -9.14 10.01 1.11
C ILE A 73 -9.30 9.94 -0.40
N LEU A 74 -8.38 10.55 -1.16
CA LEU A 74 -8.37 10.48 -2.63
C LEU A 74 -8.22 9.03 -3.13
N LEU A 75 -7.32 8.24 -2.54
CA LEU A 75 -7.14 6.83 -2.89
C LEU A 75 -8.40 6.02 -2.61
N VAL A 76 -9.03 6.19 -1.46
CA VAL A 76 -10.30 5.52 -1.12
C VAL A 76 -11.39 5.89 -2.12
N ARG A 77 -11.50 7.17 -2.49
CA ARG A 77 -12.48 7.65 -3.47
C ARG A 77 -12.28 7.01 -4.84
N ILE A 78 -11.04 7.01 -5.35
CA ILE A 78 -10.70 6.41 -6.65
C ILE A 78 -11.04 4.92 -6.63
N THR A 79 -10.69 4.19 -5.56
CA THR A 79 -10.99 2.75 -5.42
C THR A 79 -12.49 2.47 -5.45
N ILE A 80 -13.30 3.22 -4.68
CA ILE A 80 -14.77 3.03 -4.66
C ILE A 80 -15.37 3.31 -6.03
N ILE A 81 -14.96 4.39 -6.70
CA ILE A 81 -15.47 4.75 -8.03
C ILE A 81 -15.06 3.70 -9.06
N SER A 82 -13.80 3.20 -9.04
CA SER A 82 -13.33 2.16 -9.97
C SER A 82 -14.11 0.87 -9.82
N ILE A 83 -14.34 0.42 -8.58
CA ILE A 83 -15.18 -0.75 -8.28
C ILE A 83 -16.60 -0.51 -8.77
N GLY A 84 -17.18 0.66 -8.50
CA GLY A 84 -18.55 1.01 -8.93
C GLY A 84 -18.71 1.02 -10.45
N ILE A 85 -17.74 1.53 -11.19
CA ILE A 85 -17.74 1.51 -12.66
C ILE A 85 -17.70 0.05 -13.15
N THR A 86 -16.83 -0.80 -12.58
CA THR A 86 -16.76 -2.22 -12.95
C THR A 86 -18.09 -2.94 -12.71
N PHE A 87 -18.72 -2.69 -11.56
CA PHE A 87 -20.05 -3.21 -11.25
C PHE A 87 -21.14 -2.67 -12.21
N ALA A 88 -21.09 -1.39 -12.57
CA ALA A 88 -22.03 -0.80 -13.50
C ALA A 88 -22.00 -1.51 -14.87
N PHE A 89 -20.81 -1.80 -15.39
CA PHE A 89 -20.65 -2.57 -16.63
C PHE A 89 -21.20 -3.99 -16.51
N ALA A 90 -20.92 -4.68 -15.40
CA ALA A 90 -21.38 -6.05 -15.17
C ALA A 90 -22.90 -6.16 -15.09
N ILE A 91 -23.55 -5.24 -14.35
CA ILE A 91 -25.02 -5.26 -14.17
C ILE A 91 -25.75 -4.80 -15.44
N ALA A 92 -25.17 -3.87 -16.20
CA ALA A 92 -25.76 -3.40 -17.44
C ALA A 92 -25.73 -4.44 -18.58
N GLY A 93 -25.12 -5.61 -18.36
CA GLY A 93 -25.00 -6.65 -19.39
C GLY A 93 -24.12 -6.24 -20.57
N ILE A 94 -23.28 -5.22 -20.40
CA ILE A 94 -22.35 -4.77 -21.44
C ILE A 94 -21.24 -5.81 -21.56
N PRO A 95 -20.94 -6.33 -22.76
CA PRO A 95 -19.88 -7.32 -22.95
C PRO A 95 -18.54 -6.72 -22.49
N THR A 96 -18.02 -7.25 -21.39
CA THR A 96 -16.82 -6.73 -20.74
C THR A 96 -15.54 -7.45 -21.17
N ASP A 97 -15.64 -8.42 -22.09
CA ASP A 97 -14.51 -9.27 -22.49
C ASP A 97 -13.27 -8.47 -22.89
N ARG A 98 -13.44 -7.43 -23.71
CA ARG A 98 -12.32 -6.57 -24.11
C ARG A 98 -11.82 -5.66 -22.98
N LEU A 99 -12.75 -5.17 -22.15
CA LEU A 99 -12.41 -4.35 -20.98
C LEU A 99 -11.65 -5.17 -19.94
N THR A 100 -12.04 -6.43 -19.74
CA THR A 100 -11.36 -7.35 -18.83
C THR A 100 -9.89 -7.53 -19.20
N VAL A 101 -9.58 -7.67 -20.49
CA VAL A 101 -8.18 -7.77 -20.97
C VAL A 101 -7.40 -6.47 -20.67
N ILE A 102 -8.01 -5.31 -20.94
CA ILE A 102 -7.38 -4.01 -20.69
C ILE A 102 -7.16 -3.79 -19.18
N ILE A 103 -8.19 -4.05 -18.36
CA ILE A 103 -8.10 -3.93 -16.90
C ILE A 103 -7.06 -4.91 -16.35
N GLY A 104 -7.01 -6.13 -16.88
CA GLY A 104 -6.01 -7.12 -16.52
C GLY A 104 -4.58 -6.65 -16.82
N ALA A 105 -4.36 -6.13 -18.03
CA ALA A 105 -3.07 -5.59 -18.44
C ALA A 105 -2.65 -4.38 -17.57
N LEU A 106 -3.59 -3.47 -17.29
CA LEU A 106 -3.36 -2.35 -16.38
C LEU A 106 -3.05 -2.83 -14.96
N GLY A 107 -3.78 -3.85 -14.46
CA GLY A 107 -3.55 -4.45 -13.15
C GLY A 107 -2.15 -5.03 -13.01
N VAL A 108 -1.67 -5.74 -14.04
CA VAL A 108 -0.29 -6.25 -14.09
C VAL A 108 0.72 -5.10 -14.07
N GLY A 109 0.50 -4.05 -14.88
CA GLY A 109 1.37 -2.87 -14.92
C GLY A 109 1.44 -2.15 -13.57
N ILE A 110 0.30 -1.94 -12.92
CA ILE A 110 0.23 -1.36 -11.58
C ILE A 110 0.91 -2.28 -10.55
N GLY A 111 0.70 -3.60 -10.65
CA GLY A 111 1.35 -4.60 -9.80
C GLY A 111 2.87 -4.51 -9.83
N PHE A 112 3.46 -4.43 -11.02
CA PHE A 112 4.90 -4.20 -11.18
C PHE A 112 5.35 -2.85 -10.62
N GLY A 113 4.55 -1.79 -10.83
CA GLY A 113 4.85 -0.47 -10.26
C GLY A 113 4.84 -0.44 -8.72
N LEU A 114 4.01 -1.26 -8.08
CA LEU A 114 3.88 -1.36 -6.63
C LEU A 114 4.73 -2.46 -5.99
N GLN A 115 5.42 -3.28 -6.78
CA GLN A 115 6.18 -4.45 -6.32
C GLN A 115 7.15 -4.11 -5.18
N ALA A 116 7.92 -3.02 -5.31
CA ALA A 116 8.88 -2.61 -4.29
C ALA A 116 8.19 -2.18 -2.99
N LEU A 117 7.03 -1.52 -3.07
CA LEU A 117 6.26 -1.12 -1.89
C LEU A 117 5.73 -2.34 -1.14
N VAL A 118 5.17 -3.31 -1.87
CA VAL A 118 4.65 -4.56 -1.30
C VAL A 118 5.76 -5.38 -0.68
N ASN A 119 6.91 -5.50 -1.36
CA ASN A 119 8.09 -6.18 -0.82
C ASN A 119 8.54 -5.57 0.51
N ASN A 120 8.67 -4.25 0.58
CA ASN A 120 9.07 -3.56 1.80
C ASN A 120 8.06 -3.71 2.95
N LEU A 121 6.76 -3.72 2.64
CA LEU A 121 5.70 -3.95 3.61
C LEU A 121 5.79 -5.36 4.19
N ILE A 122 5.88 -6.39 3.33
CA ILE A 122 6.01 -7.79 3.75
C ILE A 122 7.28 -7.99 4.58
N SER A 123 8.41 -7.42 4.13
CA SER A 123 9.66 -7.45 4.86
C SER A 123 9.55 -6.81 6.25
N GLY A 124 8.84 -5.69 6.37
CA GLY A 124 8.58 -5.05 7.67
C GLY A 124 7.77 -5.96 8.60
N LEU A 125 6.77 -6.67 8.07
CA LEU A 125 6.02 -7.67 8.85
C LEU A 125 6.92 -8.84 9.30
N ILE A 126 7.76 -9.38 8.41
CA ILE A 126 8.70 -10.46 8.74
C ILE A 126 9.66 -10.00 9.85
N ILE A 127 10.24 -8.80 9.73
CA ILE A 127 11.14 -8.25 10.77
C ILE A 127 10.41 -8.15 12.12
N ALA A 128 9.14 -7.72 12.12
CA ALA A 128 8.36 -7.58 13.34
C ALA A 128 8.04 -8.94 14.01
N PHE A 129 7.83 -10.00 13.22
CA PHE A 129 7.52 -11.34 13.73
C PHE A 129 8.77 -12.15 14.08
N GLU A 130 9.75 -12.23 13.17
CA GLU A 130 10.95 -13.05 13.34
C GLU A 130 12.04 -12.36 14.15
N LYS A 131 12.02 -11.02 14.20
CA LYS A 131 12.95 -10.17 14.96
C LYS A 131 14.43 -10.49 14.71
N PRO A 132 14.88 -10.58 13.45
CA PRO A 132 16.30 -10.75 13.13
C PRO A 132 17.14 -9.54 13.60
N VAL A 133 16.48 -8.42 13.83
CA VAL A 133 17.03 -7.18 14.39
C VAL A 133 15.99 -6.54 15.30
N ASN A 134 16.46 -5.98 16.42
CA ASN A 134 15.63 -5.24 17.36
C ASN A 134 16.06 -3.76 17.42
N ILE A 135 15.23 -2.92 18.03
CA ILE A 135 15.61 -1.54 18.36
C ILE A 135 16.78 -1.62 19.34
N ASP A 136 17.73 -0.70 19.22
CA ASP A 136 19.00 -0.60 19.93
C ASP A 136 20.06 -1.66 19.53
N ASP A 137 19.75 -2.57 18.59
CA ASP A 137 20.80 -3.43 18.04
C ASP A 137 21.81 -2.64 17.21
N ILE A 138 23.08 -3.01 17.34
CA ILE A 138 24.16 -2.51 16.50
C ILE A 138 24.25 -3.40 15.26
N ILE A 139 23.97 -2.81 14.11
CA ILE A 139 23.95 -3.53 12.83
C ILE A 139 24.90 -2.91 11.84
N GLU A 140 25.34 -3.73 10.90
CA GLU A 140 26.10 -3.31 9.73
C GLU A 140 25.40 -3.85 8.49
N ILE A 141 25.03 -2.96 7.58
CA ILE A 141 24.34 -3.26 6.32
C ILE A 141 24.84 -2.31 5.23
N GLY A 142 25.17 -2.85 4.06
CA GLY A 142 25.66 -2.04 2.94
C GLY A 142 26.94 -1.25 3.25
N GLY A 143 27.78 -1.74 4.18
CA GLY A 143 29.00 -1.06 4.65
C GLY A 143 28.74 0.09 5.64
N GLN A 144 27.51 0.31 6.04
CA GLN A 144 27.14 1.30 7.05
C GLN A 144 26.90 0.61 8.39
N THR A 145 27.57 1.09 9.45
CA THR A 145 27.40 0.58 10.82
C THR A 145 26.69 1.62 11.67
N GLY A 146 25.70 1.18 12.43
CA GLY A 146 24.95 2.07 13.32
C GLY A 146 24.02 1.32 14.25
N THR A 147 23.29 2.07 15.05
CA THR A 147 22.28 1.54 15.99
C THR A 147 20.89 1.63 15.38
N MET A 148 20.11 0.55 15.44
CA MET A 148 18.73 0.51 14.99
C MET A 148 17.87 1.43 15.87
N LYS A 149 17.41 2.54 15.32
CA LYS A 149 16.62 3.56 16.03
C LYS A 149 15.12 3.23 16.03
N SER A 150 14.61 2.80 14.89
CA SER A 150 13.19 2.45 14.75
C SER A 150 12.96 1.51 13.58
N ILE A 151 11.94 0.67 13.71
CA ILE A 151 11.47 -0.24 12.66
C ILE A 151 10.07 0.21 12.27
N GLY A 152 9.93 0.70 11.05
CA GLY A 152 8.64 1.14 10.49
C GLY A 152 8.03 0.08 9.59
N ILE A 153 6.85 0.40 9.03
CA ILE A 153 6.08 -0.54 8.18
C ILE A 153 6.83 -0.86 6.88
N ARG A 154 7.46 0.12 6.23
CA ARG A 154 8.16 -0.05 4.95
C ARG A 154 9.66 0.21 5.01
N SER A 155 10.13 0.89 6.02
CA SER A 155 11.53 1.28 6.17
C SER A 155 11.88 1.40 7.64
N SER A 156 13.13 1.10 7.97
CA SER A 156 13.72 1.24 9.29
C SER A 156 14.72 2.39 9.30
N VAL A 157 15.03 2.91 10.48
CA VAL A 157 15.98 4.00 10.67
C VAL A 157 17.15 3.51 11.50
N VAL A 158 18.35 3.73 11.01
CA VAL A 158 19.61 3.41 11.69
C VAL A 158 20.38 4.71 11.93
N THR A 159 20.79 4.96 13.16
CA THR A 159 21.64 6.10 13.51
C THR A 159 23.10 5.68 13.45
N THR A 160 23.89 6.32 12.60
CA THR A 160 25.35 6.08 12.49
C THR A 160 26.11 6.68 13.66
N TRP A 161 27.39 6.31 13.78
CA TRP A 161 28.29 6.86 14.81
C TRP A 161 28.51 8.37 14.66
N ASP A 162 28.40 8.89 13.43
CA ASP A 162 28.50 10.32 13.13
C ASP A 162 27.21 11.09 13.44
N GLY A 163 26.19 10.40 13.97
CA GLY A 163 24.89 10.99 14.33
C GLY A 163 23.91 11.17 13.17
N ALA A 164 24.20 10.63 11.99
CA ALA A 164 23.27 10.67 10.86
C ALA A 164 22.21 9.55 10.96
N ASP A 165 20.97 9.88 10.63
CA ASP A 165 19.89 8.90 10.51
C ASP A 165 19.81 8.41 9.06
N ILE A 166 20.04 7.12 8.86
CA ILE A 166 19.92 6.43 7.56
C ILE A 166 18.59 5.73 7.52
N ILE A 167 17.80 6.00 6.48
CA ILE A 167 16.52 5.33 6.21
C ILE A 167 16.78 4.16 5.26
N ILE A 168 16.56 2.95 5.75
CA ILE A 168 16.81 1.70 5.02
C ILE A 168 15.45 1.05 4.69
N PRO A 169 15.14 0.77 3.41
CA PRO A 169 13.98 -0.03 3.05
C PRO A 169 14.01 -1.40 3.74
N ASN A 170 12.89 -1.86 4.28
CA ASN A 170 12.85 -3.14 5.00
C ASN A 170 13.24 -4.33 4.12
N GLY A 171 12.94 -4.25 2.80
CA GLY A 171 13.37 -5.24 1.83
C GLY A 171 14.88 -5.42 1.77
N ASP A 172 15.64 -4.32 1.91
CA ASP A 172 17.10 -4.36 1.87
C ASP A 172 17.67 -5.05 3.13
N ILE A 173 17.03 -4.84 4.29
CA ILE A 173 17.44 -5.49 5.54
C ILE A 173 17.34 -7.01 5.44
N LEU A 174 16.33 -7.55 4.74
CA LEU A 174 16.14 -8.99 4.60
C LEU A 174 16.84 -9.59 3.38
N SER A 175 17.06 -8.81 2.32
CA SER A 175 17.64 -9.32 1.07
C SER A 175 19.17 -9.23 1.03
N GLN A 176 19.76 -8.29 1.78
CA GLN A 176 21.21 -8.12 1.86
C GLN A 176 21.79 -8.89 3.06
N HIS A 177 23.09 -9.14 3.01
CA HIS A 177 23.81 -9.65 4.17
C HIS A 177 23.90 -8.54 5.21
N MET A 178 23.28 -8.76 6.35
CA MET A 178 23.31 -7.86 7.49
C MET A 178 24.07 -8.53 8.64
N THR A 179 25.01 -7.83 9.25
CA THR A 179 25.69 -8.28 10.47
C THR A 179 25.01 -7.63 11.67
N ASN A 180 24.40 -8.43 12.54
CA ASN A 180 23.91 -7.95 13.83
C ASN A 180 24.96 -8.25 14.91
N TRP A 181 25.57 -7.22 15.45
CA TRP A 181 26.67 -7.32 16.41
C TRP A 181 26.21 -7.54 17.85
N THR A 182 24.94 -7.37 18.14
CA THR A 182 24.38 -7.46 19.49
C THR A 182 23.37 -8.61 19.65
N MET A 183 23.03 -9.31 18.58
CA MET A 183 22.14 -10.45 18.60
C MET A 183 22.69 -11.56 19.50
N GLY A 184 22.09 -11.75 20.65
CA GLY A 184 22.43 -12.79 21.63
C GLY A 184 23.58 -12.44 22.58
N SER A 185 24.55 -11.62 22.23
CA SER A 185 25.64 -11.18 23.12
C SER A 185 26.30 -9.90 22.65
N ALA A 186 26.46 -8.94 23.54
CA ALA A 186 27.18 -7.70 23.26
C ALA A 186 28.74 -7.86 23.30
N LYS A 187 29.24 -9.09 23.53
CA LYS A 187 30.70 -9.33 23.62
C LYS A 187 31.30 -9.33 22.21
N ARG A 188 32.25 -8.42 21.98
CA ARG A 188 33.01 -8.31 20.72
C ARG A 188 34.51 -8.52 20.97
N ARG A 189 35.18 -9.10 19.98
CA ARG A 189 36.63 -9.16 19.94
C ARG A 189 37.15 -7.94 19.19
N TYR A 190 38.04 -7.17 19.84
CA TYR A 190 38.76 -6.10 19.19
C TYR A 190 40.22 -6.47 19.07
N GLU A 191 40.81 -6.19 17.93
CA GLU A 191 42.27 -6.28 17.72
C GLU A 191 42.82 -4.86 17.75
N ILE A 192 43.68 -4.58 18.75
CA ILE A 192 44.35 -3.31 18.85
C ILE A 192 45.82 -3.55 18.43
N LYS A 193 46.21 -2.98 17.30
CA LYS A 193 47.57 -3.04 16.79
C LYS A 193 48.37 -1.88 17.40
N VAL A 194 49.28 -2.21 18.28
CA VAL A 194 50.17 -1.22 18.94
C VAL A 194 51.56 -1.38 18.35
N GLY A 195 52.05 -0.32 17.72
CA GLY A 195 53.43 -0.26 17.27
C GLY A 195 54.36 0.05 18.45
N VAL A 196 55.39 -0.78 18.65
CA VAL A 196 56.44 -0.56 19.68
C VAL A 196 57.81 -0.42 19.02
N ALA A 197 58.73 0.30 19.67
CA ALA A 197 60.09 0.47 19.14
C ALA A 197 60.85 -0.89 19.07
N TYR A 198 61.72 -1.00 18.11
CA TYR A 198 62.58 -2.19 17.99
C TYR A 198 63.39 -2.43 19.28
N GLY A 199 63.34 -3.67 19.79
CA GLY A 199 64.04 -4.03 21.05
C GLY A 199 63.21 -3.87 22.31
N THR A 200 61.93 -3.39 22.21
CA THR A 200 61.03 -3.28 23.35
C THR A 200 60.70 -4.66 23.92
N ASN A 201 60.71 -4.79 25.24
CA ASN A 201 60.29 -6.02 25.92
C ASN A 201 58.79 -6.16 25.83
N LEU A 202 58.31 -7.09 24.96
CA LEU A 202 56.88 -7.32 24.67
C LEU A 202 56.05 -7.71 25.90
N LYS A 203 56.67 -8.33 26.93
CA LYS A 203 55.97 -8.65 28.18
C LYS A 203 55.60 -7.40 28.96
N LEU A 204 56.48 -6.38 28.93
CA LEU A 204 56.23 -5.09 29.59
C LEU A 204 55.22 -4.22 28.82
N ALA A 205 55.20 -4.33 27.50
CA ALA A 205 54.26 -3.61 26.67
C ALA A 205 52.82 -4.18 26.72
N LYS A 206 52.66 -5.40 27.24
CA LYS A 206 51.39 -6.10 27.35
C LYS A 206 50.74 -5.99 28.74
N SER A 207 51.49 -5.54 29.75
CA SER A 207 50.99 -5.29 31.09
C SER A 207 50.24 -3.96 31.18
#